data_3e066e93ea755e084ae8e38c1433b10c
#
_entry.id   3e066e93ea755e084ae8e38c1433b10c
#
_cell.length_a   1.000
_cell.length_b   1.000
_cell.length_c   1.000
_cell.angle_alpha   90.00
_cell.angle_beta   90.00
_cell.angle_gamma   90.00
#
_symmetry.space_group_name_H-M   'P 1'
#
loop_
_entity.id
_entity.type
_entity.pdbx_description
1 polymer ?
#
loop_
_entity_poly.entity_id
_entity_poly.type
_entity_poly.pdbx_seq_one_letter_code
_entity_poly.pdbx_strand_id
1 'polypeptide(L)'
;DRSSAASDVYKRQLYMCTAISLYTKQRYHYLARTMDFAFEFNGIPTIVPRHYHYQFDLDSDMRLEYGFVGTNLKVGRYRFGDGINEKGLAISNHYFTGEASYSTHKRYGYFNLAPEEFIVWVLGFNKSISELKQKVKKINIMNEKNTTLNIVPPLHFMVTDETGHTVAIEPHNGLLIVKDNYVHTLTNEPKLDWHLSNLRNYAFLTPQKSTNQLMGKVLVRSMGCEAGTNGLPGGYTSTERFIRATYLRHQLRCSHNEDENLMNCFKVLESVSIPQGAVIDANKIHYTQYQLVMESKERSYYIKPYFSNQIFKIKLTEDLLSKNEMTFLPINHELKITSIQ
;
A
#
# COMPACT_ATOMS: atom_id res chain seq x y z
N ASP A 1 -32.33 -7.31 19.92
CA ASP A 1 -30.90 -7.65 20.01
C ASP A 1 -30.21 -8.04 18.69
N ARG A 2 -30.81 -7.70 17.56
CA ARG A 2 -30.19 -7.91 16.22
C ARG A 2 -29.32 -6.74 15.75
N SER A 3 -29.35 -5.60 16.41
CA SER A 3 -28.55 -4.43 16.03
C SER A 3 -27.09 -4.47 16.55
N SER A 4 -26.83 -5.13 17.67
CA SER A 4 -25.48 -5.27 18.24
C SER A 4 -24.63 -6.27 17.46
N ALA A 5 -25.22 -7.37 17.00
CA ALA A 5 -24.53 -8.39 16.21
C ALA A 5 -24.09 -7.87 14.82
N ALA A 6 -24.90 -7.02 14.18
CA ALA A 6 -24.51 -6.41 12.90
C ALA A 6 -23.34 -5.41 13.08
N SER A 7 -23.31 -4.64 14.17
CA SER A 7 -22.19 -3.72 14.45
C SER A 7 -20.89 -4.45 14.80
N ASP A 8 -20.95 -5.64 15.40
CA ASP A 8 -19.76 -6.44 15.73
C ASP A 8 -19.19 -7.20 14.52
N VAL A 9 -20.02 -7.52 13.54
CA VAL A 9 -19.57 -8.10 12.26
C VAL A 9 -18.78 -7.09 11.43
N TYR A 10 -19.12 -5.79 11.51
CA TYR A 10 -18.33 -4.73 10.86
C TYR A 10 -17.00 -4.43 11.58
N LYS A 11 -16.91 -4.71 12.88
CA LYS A 11 -15.68 -4.45 13.68
C LYS A 11 -14.55 -5.47 13.47
N ARG A 12 -14.82 -6.62 12.86
CA ARG A 12 -13.84 -7.70 12.64
C ARG A 12 -13.49 -7.93 11.18
N GLN A 13 -13.73 -6.97 10.30
CA GLN A 13 -13.35 -7.12 8.90
C GLN A 13 -11.82 -7.09 8.78
N LEU A 14 -11.23 -8.24 8.48
CA LEU A 14 -9.82 -8.37 8.11
C LEU A 14 -9.65 -7.73 6.73
N TYR A 15 -8.97 -6.63 6.67
CA TYR A 15 -8.53 -6.00 5.43
C TYR A 15 -7.05 -6.32 5.26
N MET A 16 -6.69 -6.81 4.09
CA MET A 16 -5.33 -7.25 3.83
C MET A 16 -4.74 -6.40 2.71
N CYS A 17 -3.52 -5.96 2.88
CA CYS A 17 -2.78 -5.22 1.85
C CYS A 17 -1.30 -5.53 2.02
N THR A 18 -0.55 -5.48 0.93
CA THR A 18 0.91 -5.57 0.96
C THR A 18 1.48 -4.45 0.12
N ALA A 19 2.51 -3.77 0.61
CA ALA A 19 3.30 -2.84 -0.19
C ALA A 19 4.78 -3.15 -0.09
N ILE A 20 5.48 -2.87 -1.19
CA ILE A 20 6.93 -2.86 -1.27
C ILE A 20 7.40 -1.56 -1.92
N SER A 21 8.63 -1.14 -1.63
CA SER A 21 9.29 -0.15 -2.47
C SER A 21 10.58 -0.71 -3.08
N LEU A 22 10.84 -0.33 -4.32
CA LEU A 22 12.02 -0.71 -5.08
C LEU A 22 12.76 0.54 -5.54
N TYR A 23 14.08 0.51 -5.39
CA TYR A 23 14.98 1.56 -5.87
C TYR A 23 15.96 0.98 -6.89
N THR A 24 16.13 1.67 -8.01
CA THR A 24 17.05 1.26 -9.07
C THR A 24 18.30 2.15 -9.12
N LYS A 25 19.37 1.63 -9.72
CA LYS A 25 20.62 2.41 -9.91
C LYS A 25 20.43 3.65 -10.78
N GLN A 26 19.42 3.66 -11.66
CA GLN A 26 19.05 4.77 -12.53
C GLN A 26 18.19 5.83 -11.81
N ARG A 27 18.00 5.68 -10.48
CA ARG A 27 17.19 6.55 -9.64
C ARG A 27 15.69 6.53 -9.99
N TYR A 28 15.16 5.39 -10.44
CA TYR A 28 13.74 5.14 -10.43
C TYR A 28 13.34 4.56 -9.08
N HIS A 29 12.26 5.06 -8.54
CA HIS A 29 11.71 4.62 -7.27
C HIS A 29 10.27 4.18 -7.47
N TYR A 30 9.96 3.02 -6.97
CA TYR A 30 8.65 2.43 -7.09
C TYR A 30 8.06 2.22 -5.70
N LEU A 31 6.80 2.60 -5.52
CA LEU A 31 5.93 2.08 -4.47
C LEU A 31 4.91 1.18 -5.13
N ALA A 32 4.92 -0.10 -4.79
CA ALA A 32 4.03 -1.09 -5.35
C ALA A 32 3.16 -1.71 -4.26
N ARG A 33 1.86 -1.97 -4.54
CA ARG A 33 0.94 -2.52 -3.56
C ARG A 33 -0.11 -3.45 -4.16
N THR A 34 -0.66 -4.36 -3.33
CA THR A 34 -1.94 -5.03 -3.55
C THR A 34 -3.05 -4.32 -2.79
N MET A 35 -4.25 -4.26 -3.35
CA MET A 35 -5.47 -3.85 -2.67
C MET A 35 -6.35 -5.07 -2.47
N ASP A 36 -6.40 -5.56 -1.23
CA ASP A 36 -7.07 -6.81 -0.89
C ASP A 36 -8.30 -6.51 -0.01
N PHE A 37 -9.49 -6.88 -0.48
CA PHE A 37 -10.74 -6.51 0.17
C PHE A 37 -11.85 -7.53 -0.05
N ALA A 38 -12.86 -7.51 0.83
CA ALA A 38 -14.02 -8.41 0.77
C ALA A 38 -15.21 -7.84 -0.02
N PHE A 39 -15.22 -6.57 -0.36
CA PHE A 39 -16.25 -5.97 -1.21
C PHE A 39 -15.57 -5.11 -2.28
N GLU A 40 -16.21 -5.05 -3.43
CA GLU A 40 -15.68 -4.30 -4.56
C GLU A 40 -15.76 -2.80 -4.29
N PHE A 41 -14.61 -2.16 -4.28
CA PHE A 41 -14.54 -0.71 -4.14
C PHE A 41 -14.94 0.03 -5.41
N ASN A 42 -14.87 -0.62 -6.57
CA ASN A 42 -15.01 0.02 -7.88
C ASN A 42 -14.17 1.29 -7.98
N GLY A 43 -12.93 1.18 -7.48
CA GLY A 43 -12.00 2.29 -7.43
C GLY A 43 -11.64 2.78 -8.83
N ILE A 44 -11.71 4.09 -9.03
CA ILE A 44 -11.39 4.73 -10.32
C ILE A 44 -10.12 5.54 -10.15
N PRO A 45 -9.05 5.28 -10.92
CA PRO A 45 -7.91 6.17 -10.97
C PRO A 45 -8.36 7.60 -11.30
N THR A 46 -7.97 8.53 -10.47
CA THR A 46 -8.44 9.91 -10.54
C THR A 46 -7.26 10.85 -10.38
N ILE A 47 -7.16 11.84 -11.27
CA ILE A 47 -6.20 12.93 -11.14
C ILE A 47 -6.87 14.09 -10.44
N VAL A 48 -6.26 14.53 -9.34
CA VAL A 48 -6.62 15.74 -8.61
C VAL A 48 -5.65 16.84 -9.02
N PRO A 49 -6.12 17.94 -9.62
CA PRO A 49 -5.23 18.99 -10.11
C PRO A 49 -4.63 19.82 -8.98
N ARG A 50 -3.59 20.62 -9.30
CA ARG A 50 -3.07 21.64 -8.38
C ARG A 50 -4.17 22.63 -8.03
N HIS A 51 -4.07 23.17 -6.82
CA HIS A 51 -5.00 24.19 -6.32
C HIS A 51 -6.46 23.74 -6.27
N TYR A 52 -6.72 22.42 -6.42
CA TYR A 52 -8.05 21.88 -6.18
C TYR A 52 -8.49 22.22 -4.76
N HIS A 53 -9.71 22.71 -4.61
CA HIS A 53 -10.28 23.04 -3.31
C HIS A 53 -10.82 21.78 -2.65
N TYR A 54 -10.03 21.20 -1.75
CA TYR A 54 -10.42 19.98 -1.04
C TYR A 54 -11.10 20.32 0.29
N GLN A 55 -12.26 19.72 0.51
CA GLN A 55 -13.04 19.87 1.71
C GLN A 55 -12.70 18.76 2.70
N PHE A 56 -12.03 19.12 3.81
CA PHE A 56 -11.76 18.21 4.90
C PHE A 56 -12.99 18.08 5.82
N ASP A 57 -13.20 16.90 6.40
CA ASP A 57 -14.39 16.66 7.22
C ASP A 57 -14.33 17.36 8.58
N LEU A 58 -13.13 17.52 9.13
CA LEU A 58 -12.93 17.93 10.52
C LEU A 58 -12.19 19.26 10.70
N ASP A 59 -11.65 19.80 9.63
CA ASP A 59 -10.88 21.04 9.65
C ASP A 59 -11.27 21.95 8.47
N SER A 60 -10.57 23.07 8.31
CA SER A 60 -10.83 24.04 7.25
C SER A 60 -10.53 23.45 5.86
N ASP A 61 -11.35 23.85 4.89
CA ASP A 61 -11.11 23.57 3.48
C ASP A 61 -9.83 24.24 3.03
N MET A 62 -9.06 23.51 2.20
CA MET A 62 -7.77 24.01 1.71
C MET A 62 -7.59 23.79 0.21
N ARG A 63 -6.85 24.70 -0.41
CA ARG A 63 -6.34 24.48 -1.77
C ARG A 63 -5.07 23.66 -1.72
N LEU A 64 -5.04 22.55 -2.46
CA LEU A 64 -3.88 21.67 -2.53
C LEU A 64 -2.70 22.40 -3.19
N GLU A 65 -1.51 22.28 -2.61
CA GLU A 65 -0.27 22.82 -3.20
C GLU A 65 0.18 21.99 -4.42
N TYR A 66 -0.02 20.67 -4.35
CA TYR A 66 0.41 19.73 -5.39
C TYR A 66 -0.77 18.92 -5.92
N GLY A 67 -0.78 18.68 -7.23
CA GLY A 67 -1.69 17.73 -7.84
C GLY A 67 -1.15 16.29 -7.72
N PHE A 68 -2.05 15.33 -7.82
CA PHE A 68 -1.71 13.92 -7.67
C PHE A 68 -2.66 13.01 -8.47
N VAL A 69 -2.26 11.75 -8.64
CA VAL A 69 -3.12 10.67 -9.11
C VAL A 69 -3.22 9.60 -8.03
N GLY A 70 -4.40 9.03 -7.85
CA GLY A 70 -4.64 7.93 -6.92
C GLY A 70 -5.91 7.16 -7.27
N THR A 71 -6.10 5.98 -6.69
CA THR A 71 -7.36 5.25 -6.81
C THR A 71 -8.37 5.84 -5.85
N ASN A 72 -9.41 6.41 -6.43
CA ASN A 72 -10.50 7.08 -5.74
C ASN A 72 -11.62 6.08 -5.42
N LEU A 73 -12.08 6.13 -4.20
CA LEU A 73 -13.22 5.39 -3.68
C LEU A 73 -14.32 6.40 -3.36
N LYS A 74 -15.44 6.37 -4.11
CA LYS A 74 -16.56 7.28 -3.83
C LYS A 74 -17.36 6.77 -2.63
N VAL A 75 -16.89 7.08 -1.43
CA VAL A 75 -17.54 6.75 -0.17
C VAL A 75 -18.01 8.05 0.49
N GLY A 76 -19.17 8.53 0.08
CA GLY A 76 -19.71 9.83 0.46
C GLY A 76 -18.98 10.99 -0.20
N ARG A 77 -17.72 11.22 0.20
CA ARG A 77 -16.75 12.10 -0.47
C ARG A 77 -15.69 11.28 -1.19
N TYR A 78 -14.84 11.96 -1.94
CA TYR A 78 -13.71 11.31 -2.61
C TYR A 78 -12.63 10.94 -1.61
N ARG A 79 -12.33 9.63 -1.48
CA ARG A 79 -11.31 9.07 -0.61
C ARG A 79 -10.31 8.27 -1.44
N PHE A 80 -9.06 8.30 -1.05
CA PHE A 80 -7.99 7.64 -1.79
C PHE A 80 -7.34 6.54 -0.94
N GLY A 81 -7.09 5.37 -1.54
CA GLY A 81 -6.39 4.26 -0.89
C GLY A 81 -4.87 4.31 -1.10
N ASP A 82 -4.44 5.07 -2.08
CA ASP A 82 -3.05 5.23 -2.54
C ASP A 82 -2.94 6.44 -3.46
N GLY A 83 -1.73 6.80 -3.83
CA GLY A 83 -1.49 7.84 -4.83
C GLY A 83 -0.04 8.30 -4.89
N ILE A 84 0.26 9.03 -5.95
CA ILE A 84 1.53 9.70 -6.18
C ILE A 84 1.29 11.12 -6.64
N ASN A 85 2.04 12.07 -6.09
CA ASN A 85 1.95 13.47 -6.48
C ASN A 85 2.99 13.87 -7.54
N GLU A 86 2.84 15.07 -8.07
CA GLU A 86 3.72 15.66 -9.08
C GLU A 86 5.17 15.85 -8.62
N LYS A 87 5.46 15.74 -7.33
CA LYS A 87 6.80 15.78 -6.75
C LYS A 87 7.43 14.40 -6.55
N GLY A 88 6.72 13.33 -6.97
CA GLY A 88 7.19 11.96 -6.84
C GLY A 88 7.03 11.37 -5.44
N LEU A 89 6.32 12.04 -4.53
CA LEU A 89 5.95 11.47 -3.23
C LEU A 89 4.78 10.51 -3.42
N ALA A 90 4.96 9.25 -3.05
CA ALA A 90 3.96 8.20 -3.17
C ALA A 90 3.57 7.65 -1.79
N ILE A 91 2.29 7.30 -1.63
CA ILE A 91 1.72 6.77 -0.38
C ILE A 91 0.71 5.67 -0.66
N SER A 92 0.64 4.70 0.25
CA SER A 92 -0.44 3.71 0.32
C SER A 92 -0.91 3.54 1.76
N ASN A 93 -2.21 3.32 1.96
CA ASN A 93 -2.77 2.95 3.24
C ASN A 93 -2.91 1.42 3.36
N HIS A 94 -2.87 0.95 4.59
CA HIS A 94 -3.08 -0.44 4.95
C HIS A 94 -3.91 -0.49 6.23
N TYR A 95 -4.75 -1.49 6.37
CA TYR A 95 -5.45 -1.69 7.64
C TYR A 95 -4.48 -2.09 8.74
N PHE A 96 -4.75 -1.60 9.95
CA PHE A 96 -3.89 -1.75 11.11
C PHE A 96 -4.76 -2.06 12.34
N THR A 97 -5.49 -3.14 12.24
CA THR A 97 -6.55 -3.54 13.16
C THR A 97 -5.98 -3.83 14.55
N GLY A 98 -6.60 -3.24 15.58
CA GLY A 98 -6.19 -3.41 16.97
C GLY A 98 -4.94 -2.62 17.38
N GLU A 99 -4.21 -2.02 16.43
CA GLU A 99 -2.98 -1.26 16.69
C GLU A 99 -3.16 0.25 16.48
N ALA A 100 -4.00 0.65 15.49
CA ALA A 100 -4.27 2.06 15.24
C ALA A 100 -5.06 2.66 16.40
N SER A 101 -4.58 3.75 16.96
CA SER A 101 -5.28 4.53 17.98
C SER A 101 -5.33 6.00 17.63
N TYR A 102 -6.51 6.59 17.74
CA TYR A 102 -6.81 7.95 17.30
C TYR A 102 -7.26 8.82 18.47
N SER A 103 -7.17 10.15 18.29
CA SER A 103 -7.62 11.11 19.28
C SER A 103 -9.15 11.19 19.32
N THR A 104 -9.71 11.27 20.52
CA THR A 104 -11.16 11.51 20.71
C THR A 104 -11.52 13.00 20.71
N HIS A 105 -10.51 13.88 20.70
CA HIS A 105 -10.72 15.32 20.78
C HIS A 105 -9.86 16.06 19.76
N LYS A 106 -10.42 17.12 19.16
CA LYS A 106 -9.65 18.05 18.34
C LYS A 106 -8.53 18.68 19.16
N ARG A 107 -7.36 18.85 18.56
CA ARG A 107 -6.22 19.53 19.17
C ARG A 107 -6.10 20.93 18.60
N TYR A 108 -6.09 21.93 19.46
CA TYR A 108 -5.87 23.31 19.06
C TYR A 108 -4.44 23.50 18.50
N GLY A 109 -4.32 24.18 17.36
CA GLY A 109 -3.04 24.38 16.68
C GLY A 109 -2.51 23.14 15.93
N TYR A 110 -3.35 22.11 15.77
CA TYR A 110 -3.13 20.95 14.91
C TYR A 110 -4.15 20.96 13.78
N PHE A 111 -3.79 20.37 12.66
CA PHE A 111 -4.73 20.06 11.59
C PHE A 111 -5.37 18.71 11.90
N ASN A 112 -6.70 18.71 12.10
CA ASN A 112 -7.46 17.56 12.57
C ASN A 112 -8.06 16.82 11.37
N LEU A 113 -7.73 15.55 11.17
CA LEU A 113 -8.10 14.76 10.02
C LEU A 113 -8.86 13.49 10.39
N ALA A 114 -9.80 13.08 9.55
CA ALA A 114 -10.26 11.70 9.52
C ALA A 114 -9.13 10.80 8.98
N PRO A 115 -9.05 9.51 9.40
CA PRO A 115 -7.95 8.62 9.01
C PRO A 115 -7.73 8.52 7.50
N GLU A 116 -8.80 8.43 6.73
CA GLU A 116 -8.76 8.30 5.28
C GLU A 116 -8.40 9.60 4.53
N GLU A 117 -8.39 10.73 5.20
CA GLU A 117 -8.01 12.03 4.61
C GLU A 117 -6.50 12.25 4.62
N PHE A 118 -5.78 11.46 5.42
CA PHE A 118 -4.34 11.62 5.56
C PHE A 118 -3.59 11.46 4.24
N ILE A 119 -4.03 10.57 3.33
CA ILE A 119 -3.45 10.43 1.99
C ILE A 119 -3.54 11.73 1.20
N VAL A 120 -4.71 12.37 1.19
CA VAL A 120 -4.89 13.63 0.46
C VAL A 120 -4.01 14.73 1.06
N TRP A 121 -3.92 14.78 2.39
CA TRP A 121 -3.05 15.73 3.07
C TRP A 121 -1.57 15.49 2.73
N VAL A 122 -1.12 14.23 2.71
CA VAL A 122 0.28 13.90 2.34
C VAL A 122 0.57 14.32 0.91
N LEU A 123 -0.26 13.90 -0.03
CA LEU A 123 -0.04 14.15 -1.46
C LEU A 123 -0.22 15.63 -1.85
N GLY A 124 -1.18 16.30 -1.22
CA GLY A 124 -1.52 17.68 -1.55
C GLY A 124 -0.58 18.73 -0.94
N PHE A 125 0.14 18.41 0.13
CA PHE A 125 0.90 19.43 0.90
C PHE A 125 2.35 19.07 1.17
N ASN A 126 2.87 17.95 0.66
CA ASN A 126 4.26 17.55 0.89
C ASN A 126 4.94 17.14 -0.42
N LYS A 127 6.18 17.58 -0.59
CA LYS A 127 7.00 17.24 -1.76
C LYS A 127 8.00 16.10 -1.49
N SER A 128 8.26 15.78 -0.22
CA SER A 128 9.27 14.79 0.18
C SER A 128 8.98 14.24 1.58
N ILE A 129 9.60 13.11 1.91
CA ILE A 129 9.57 12.55 3.27
C ILE A 129 10.22 13.50 4.28
N SER A 130 11.25 14.24 3.90
CA SER A 130 11.88 15.22 4.78
C SER A 130 10.90 16.32 5.23
N GLU A 131 10.12 16.85 4.29
CA GLU A 131 9.08 17.84 4.58
C GLU A 131 7.94 17.23 5.38
N LEU A 132 7.49 16.04 5.00
CA LEU A 132 6.46 15.29 5.70
C LEU A 132 6.82 15.07 7.19
N LYS A 133 8.06 14.65 7.49
CA LYS A 133 8.55 14.46 8.87
C LYS A 133 8.45 15.73 9.73
N GLN A 134 8.52 16.91 9.13
CA GLN A 134 8.37 18.17 9.82
C GLN A 134 6.90 18.54 10.05
N LYS A 135 6.09 18.49 8.97
CA LYS A 135 4.68 18.92 8.99
C LYS A 135 3.79 17.95 9.77
N VAL A 136 4.05 16.64 9.69
CA VAL A 136 3.21 15.59 10.32
C VAL A 136 3.10 15.73 11.86
N LYS A 137 4.06 16.38 12.49
CA LYS A 137 4.06 16.67 13.94
C LYS A 137 2.89 17.55 14.39
N LYS A 138 2.23 18.23 13.44
CA LYS A 138 1.06 19.08 13.67
C LYS A 138 -0.23 18.49 13.12
N ILE A 139 -0.23 17.19 12.83
CA ILE A 139 -1.41 16.44 12.41
C ILE A 139 -1.98 15.68 13.62
N ASN A 140 -3.29 15.71 13.74
CA ASN A 140 -4.05 14.95 14.73
C ASN A 140 -5.10 14.09 14.00
N ILE A 141 -4.94 12.77 14.05
CA ILE A 141 -5.94 11.87 13.48
C ILE A 141 -7.02 11.61 14.51
N MET A 142 -8.26 11.82 14.09
CA MET A 142 -9.44 11.76 14.94
C MET A 142 -10.14 10.40 14.87
N ASN A 143 -10.67 9.97 16.01
CA ASN A 143 -11.56 8.81 16.10
C ASN A 143 -12.99 9.20 15.67
N GLU A 144 -13.13 9.67 14.42
CA GLU A 144 -14.40 10.12 13.87
C GLU A 144 -14.85 9.15 12.78
N LYS A 145 -16.13 8.78 12.85
CA LYS A 145 -16.70 7.80 11.90
C LYS A 145 -16.93 8.44 10.54
N ASN A 146 -16.54 7.72 9.51
CA ASN A 146 -16.97 8.04 8.16
C ASN A 146 -18.51 7.99 8.08
N THR A 147 -19.12 9.08 7.60
CA THR A 147 -20.58 9.23 7.57
C THR A 147 -21.30 8.21 6.67
N THR A 148 -20.62 7.69 5.65
CA THR A 148 -21.19 6.71 4.70
C THR A 148 -21.04 5.28 5.19
N LEU A 149 -19.85 4.90 5.68
CA LEU A 149 -19.57 3.52 6.13
C LEU A 149 -19.84 3.32 7.61
N ASN A 150 -20.06 4.40 8.39
CA ASN A 150 -20.26 4.41 9.85
C ASN A 150 -19.13 3.68 10.63
N ILE A 151 -17.92 3.68 10.08
CA ILE A 151 -16.72 3.10 10.68
C ILE A 151 -15.60 4.13 10.75
N VAL A 152 -14.66 3.92 11.67
CA VAL A 152 -13.35 4.58 11.70
C VAL A 152 -12.33 3.57 11.18
N PRO A 153 -11.82 3.74 9.95
CA PRO A 153 -10.88 2.76 9.42
C PRO A 153 -9.55 2.83 10.19
N PRO A 154 -9.09 1.69 10.75
CA PRO A 154 -7.79 1.64 11.42
C PRO A 154 -6.70 1.55 10.35
N LEU A 155 -6.00 2.64 10.10
CA LEU A 155 -5.04 2.74 9.00
C LEU A 155 -3.63 3.03 9.51
N HIS A 156 -2.63 2.47 8.83
CA HIS A 156 -1.25 2.92 8.81
C HIS A 156 -0.78 3.06 7.36
N PHE A 157 0.38 3.66 7.14
CA PHE A 157 0.75 4.13 5.82
C PHE A 157 2.19 3.78 5.49
N MET A 158 2.45 3.49 4.21
CA MET A 158 3.78 3.43 3.64
C MET A 158 3.97 4.61 2.69
N VAL A 159 5.06 5.34 2.86
CA VAL A 159 5.41 6.50 2.03
C VAL A 159 6.81 6.32 1.47
N THR A 160 7.00 6.66 0.19
CA THR A 160 8.32 6.75 -0.45
C THR A 160 8.42 8.01 -1.30
N ASP A 161 9.64 8.51 -1.49
CA ASP A 161 9.90 9.65 -2.37
C ASP A 161 10.99 9.35 -3.41
N GLU A 162 11.28 10.29 -4.28
CA GLU A 162 12.25 10.12 -5.37
C GLU A 162 13.70 9.92 -4.91
N THR A 163 14.00 10.05 -3.61
CA THR A 163 15.32 9.72 -3.06
C THR A 163 15.48 8.23 -2.73
N GLY A 164 14.39 7.45 -2.78
CA GLY A 164 14.32 6.06 -2.36
C GLY A 164 14.12 5.89 -0.86
N HIS A 165 14.01 6.98 -0.12
CA HIS A 165 13.65 6.92 1.28
C HIS A 165 12.25 6.33 1.43
N THR A 166 12.09 5.45 2.39
CA THR A 166 10.82 4.78 2.67
C THR A 166 10.53 4.83 4.16
N VAL A 167 9.32 5.21 4.51
CA VAL A 167 8.86 5.26 5.90
C VAL A 167 7.54 4.52 6.07
N ALA A 168 7.35 3.93 7.25
CA ALA A 168 6.04 3.53 7.77
C ALA A 168 5.53 4.60 8.72
N ILE A 169 4.24 4.92 8.66
CA ILE A 169 3.60 5.89 9.54
C ILE A 169 2.48 5.18 10.30
N GLU A 170 2.66 5.07 11.61
CA GLU A 170 1.75 4.34 12.50
C GLU A 170 1.08 5.32 13.47
N PRO A 171 -0.26 5.36 13.53
CA PRO A 171 -0.97 6.25 14.45
C PRO A 171 -0.93 5.71 15.89
N HIS A 172 -0.68 6.63 16.83
CA HIS A 172 -0.72 6.34 18.27
C HIS A 172 -1.31 7.53 19.01
N ASN A 173 -2.47 7.34 19.64
CA ASN A 173 -3.22 8.39 20.36
C ASN A 173 -3.42 9.65 19.50
N GLY A 174 -3.77 9.48 18.22
CA GLY A 174 -4.00 10.54 17.26
C GLY A 174 -2.75 11.19 16.68
N LEU A 175 -1.57 10.94 17.25
CA LEU A 175 -0.29 11.34 16.67
C LEU A 175 0.22 10.29 15.69
N LEU A 176 1.05 10.74 14.75
CA LEU A 176 1.62 9.88 13.72
C LEU A 176 3.10 9.64 13.99
N ILE A 177 3.46 8.39 14.27
CA ILE A 177 4.84 7.97 14.49
C ILE A 177 5.43 7.59 13.14
N VAL A 178 6.44 8.33 12.70
CA VAL A 178 7.15 8.08 11.44
C VAL A 178 8.39 7.24 11.72
N LYS A 179 8.46 6.06 11.12
CA LYS A 179 9.56 5.10 11.25
C LYS A 179 10.25 4.89 9.91
N ASP A 180 11.57 4.93 9.88
CA ASP A 180 12.33 4.55 8.70
C ASP A 180 12.13 3.05 8.42
N ASN A 181 11.76 2.71 7.17
CA ASN A 181 11.49 1.34 6.77
C ASN A 181 12.58 0.82 5.83
N TYR A 182 13.66 0.32 6.42
CA TYR A 182 14.83 -0.15 5.68
C TYR A 182 14.64 -1.50 4.97
N VAL A 183 13.58 -2.24 5.27
CA VAL A 183 13.24 -3.48 4.55
C VAL A 183 12.28 -3.21 3.39
N HIS A 184 11.77 -1.97 3.30
CA HIS A 184 10.95 -1.51 2.19
C HIS A 184 9.69 -2.36 1.94
N THR A 185 9.11 -2.90 2.99
CA THR A 185 7.90 -3.73 2.96
C THR A 185 6.96 -3.32 4.09
N LEU A 186 5.68 -3.24 3.81
CA LEU A 186 4.63 -3.04 4.80
C LEU A 186 3.43 -3.93 4.45
N THR A 187 2.79 -4.51 5.46
CA THR A 187 1.55 -5.28 5.30
C THR A 187 0.46 -4.69 6.18
N ASN A 188 -0.05 -5.43 7.14
CA ASN A 188 -1.05 -5.00 8.10
C ASN A 188 -0.44 -5.11 9.51
N GLU A 189 -1.29 -5.32 10.55
CA GLU A 189 -0.81 -5.64 11.90
C GLU A 189 0.08 -6.90 11.91
N PRO A 190 0.97 -7.02 12.88
CA PRO A 190 1.32 -6.08 13.95
C PRO A 190 2.21 -4.92 13.46
N LYS A 191 2.74 -4.12 14.42
CA LYS A 191 3.63 -2.97 14.12
C LYS A 191 4.88 -3.38 13.35
N LEU A 192 5.44 -2.44 12.59
CA LEU A 192 6.67 -2.66 11.81
C LEU A 192 7.80 -3.26 12.67
N ASP A 193 8.01 -2.78 13.89
CA ASP A 193 9.08 -3.27 14.77
C ASP A 193 8.93 -4.76 15.11
N TRP A 194 7.68 -5.23 15.25
CA TRP A 194 7.40 -6.64 15.45
C TRP A 194 7.76 -7.45 14.19
N HIS A 195 7.36 -6.98 13.02
CA HIS A 195 7.70 -7.62 11.75
C HIS A 195 9.22 -7.72 11.55
N LEU A 196 9.96 -6.64 11.87
CA LEU A 196 11.43 -6.64 11.82
C LEU A 196 12.05 -7.66 12.78
N SER A 197 11.48 -7.76 13.99
CA SER A 197 11.93 -8.78 14.96
C SER A 197 11.65 -10.20 14.48
N ASN A 198 10.50 -10.43 13.86
CA ASN A 198 10.11 -11.73 13.32
C ASN A 198 10.97 -12.18 12.12
N LEU A 199 11.56 -11.25 11.36
CA LEU A 199 12.51 -11.59 10.27
C LEU A 199 13.69 -12.44 10.75
N ARG A 200 14.07 -12.36 12.03
CA ARG A 200 15.15 -13.19 12.62
C ARG A 200 14.87 -14.68 12.48
N ASN A 201 13.59 -15.09 12.53
CA ASN A 201 13.20 -16.47 12.38
C ASN A 201 13.39 -17.01 10.95
N TYR A 202 13.68 -16.12 9.98
CA TYR A 202 13.78 -16.41 8.56
C TYR A 202 15.15 -16.02 7.97
N ALA A 203 16.14 -15.73 8.83
CA ALA A 203 17.48 -15.34 8.42
C ALA A 203 18.23 -16.45 7.64
N PHE A 204 17.75 -17.68 7.70
CA PHE A 204 18.28 -18.82 6.95
C PHE A 204 17.85 -18.85 5.48
N LEU A 205 16.83 -18.10 5.09
CA LEU A 205 16.35 -18.07 3.71
C LEU A 205 17.43 -17.50 2.77
N THR A 206 17.70 -18.22 1.71
CA THR A 206 18.72 -17.85 0.72
C THR A 206 18.26 -18.28 -0.69
N PRO A 207 18.65 -17.56 -1.77
CA PRO A 207 18.44 -18.01 -3.14
C PRO A 207 19.41 -19.13 -3.55
N GLN A 208 20.37 -19.45 -2.69
CA GLN A 208 21.37 -20.49 -2.95
C GLN A 208 20.84 -21.87 -2.53
N LYS A 209 21.33 -22.90 -3.21
CA LYS A 209 21.11 -24.28 -2.80
C LYS A 209 21.67 -24.49 -1.38
N SER A 210 20.90 -25.13 -0.50
CA SER A 210 21.40 -25.52 0.81
C SER A 210 22.49 -26.61 0.69
N THR A 211 23.42 -26.62 1.64
CA THR A 211 24.51 -27.60 1.67
C THR A 211 24.04 -28.95 2.21
N ASN A 212 24.66 -30.01 1.73
CA ASN A 212 24.50 -31.35 2.32
C ASN A 212 25.05 -31.34 3.76
N GLN A 213 24.38 -32.06 4.66
CA GLN A 213 24.81 -32.16 6.07
C GLN A 213 24.99 -33.63 6.46
N LEU A 214 26.01 -33.91 7.26
CA LEU A 214 26.19 -35.19 7.87
C LEU A 214 25.56 -35.19 9.27
N MET A 215 24.50 -35.97 9.46
CA MET A 215 23.80 -36.14 10.73
C MET A 215 24.11 -37.52 11.27
N GLY A 216 25.04 -37.61 12.21
CA GLY A 216 25.59 -38.88 12.64
C GLY A 216 26.30 -39.59 11.46
N LYS A 217 25.78 -40.77 11.06
CA LYS A 217 26.27 -41.55 9.91
C LYS A 217 25.44 -41.36 8.63
N VAL A 218 24.40 -40.49 8.67
CA VAL A 218 23.49 -40.26 7.55
C VAL A 218 23.86 -38.99 6.81
N LEU A 219 24.18 -39.10 5.51
CA LEU A 219 24.33 -37.96 4.64
C LEU A 219 22.96 -37.44 4.19
N VAL A 220 22.49 -36.36 4.82
CA VAL A 220 21.28 -35.63 4.43
C VAL A 220 21.63 -34.73 3.25
N ARG A 221 21.11 -35.06 2.09
CA ARG A 221 21.36 -34.30 0.86
C ARG A 221 20.32 -33.22 0.68
N SER A 222 20.76 -32.03 0.23
CA SER A 222 19.87 -30.95 -0.18
C SER A 222 18.99 -31.41 -1.37
N MET A 223 17.69 -31.11 -1.31
CA MET A 223 16.73 -31.40 -2.38
C MET A 223 16.61 -30.21 -3.32
N GLY A 224 17.04 -30.39 -4.60
CA GLY A 224 16.88 -29.36 -5.62
C GLY A 224 17.76 -28.11 -5.49
N CYS A 225 17.77 -27.27 -6.49
CA CYS A 225 18.51 -26.00 -6.49
C CYS A 225 17.83 -24.90 -5.67
N GLU A 226 16.53 -25.02 -5.47
CA GLU A 226 15.65 -24.10 -4.75
C GLU A 226 15.61 -24.35 -3.22
N ALA A 227 16.33 -25.33 -2.71
CA ALA A 227 16.24 -25.77 -1.30
C ALA A 227 16.58 -24.68 -0.27
N GLY A 228 17.28 -23.61 -0.67
CA GLY A 228 17.51 -22.45 0.20
C GLY A 228 16.26 -21.62 0.49
N THR A 229 15.18 -21.80 -0.28
CA THR A 229 13.88 -21.15 -0.03
C THR A 229 12.95 -22.00 0.85
N ASN A 230 13.42 -23.14 1.33
CA ASN A 230 12.63 -24.02 2.18
C ASN A 230 12.20 -23.29 3.46
N GLY A 231 10.91 -23.26 3.77
CA GLY A 231 10.35 -22.51 4.88
C GLY A 231 9.95 -21.07 4.53
N LEU A 232 10.07 -20.63 3.27
CA LEU A 232 9.45 -19.38 2.84
C LEU A 232 7.93 -19.49 2.98
N PRO A 233 7.26 -18.62 3.81
CA PRO A 233 5.84 -18.76 4.08
C PRO A 233 4.98 -18.60 2.82
N GLY A 234 4.00 -19.50 2.64
CA GLY A 234 3.08 -19.52 1.49
C GLY A 234 1.67 -19.01 1.80
N GLY A 235 1.31 -18.83 3.09
CA GLY A 235 -0.01 -18.36 3.50
C GLY A 235 -0.27 -16.87 3.25
N TYR A 236 -1.49 -16.45 3.60
CA TYR A 236 -1.97 -15.08 3.33
C TYR A 236 -2.09 -14.20 4.57
N THR A 237 -1.64 -14.65 5.74
CA THR A 237 -1.58 -13.80 6.93
C THR A 237 -0.66 -12.59 6.70
N SER A 238 -0.90 -11.51 7.43
CA SER A 238 -0.06 -10.30 7.35
C SER A 238 1.43 -10.63 7.51
N THR A 239 1.75 -11.45 8.51
CA THR A 239 3.13 -11.84 8.84
C THR A 239 3.78 -12.69 7.75
N GLU A 240 3.05 -13.63 7.16
CA GLU A 240 3.57 -14.48 6.08
C GLU A 240 3.79 -13.70 4.79
N ARG A 241 2.83 -12.82 4.44
CA ARG A 241 2.98 -11.92 3.28
C ARG A 241 4.16 -10.96 3.47
N PHE A 242 4.36 -10.44 4.70
CA PHE A 242 5.50 -9.59 5.01
C PHE A 242 6.83 -10.29 4.75
N ILE A 243 7.02 -11.51 5.29
CA ILE A 243 8.24 -12.31 5.10
C ILE A 243 8.46 -12.58 3.61
N ARG A 244 7.43 -13.07 2.92
CA ARG A 244 7.51 -13.42 1.49
C ARG A 244 7.85 -12.23 0.61
N ALA A 245 7.14 -11.11 0.79
CA ALA A 245 7.39 -9.88 0.04
C ALA A 245 8.79 -9.30 0.33
N THR A 246 9.20 -9.26 1.60
CA THR A 246 10.53 -8.78 2.00
C THR A 246 11.64 -9.63 1.38
N TYR A 247 11.53 -10.95 1.49
CA TYR A 247 12.51 -11.87 0.91
C TYR A 247 12.62 -11.70 -0.60
N LEU A 248 11.50 -11.78 -1.32
CA LEU A 248 11.50 -11.66 -2.77
C LEU A 248 12.00 -10.29 -3.24
N ARG A 249 11.51 -9.21 -2.62
CA ARG A 249 11.98 -7.85 -2.91
C ARG A 249 13.49 -7.72 -2.71
N HIS A 250 14.04 -8.30 -1.65
CA HIS A 250 15.48 -8.26 -1.35
C HIS A 250 16.32 -9.01 -2.38
N GLN A 251 15.80 -10.12 -2.94
CA GLN A 251 16.48 -10.92 -3.94
C GLN A 251 16.34 -10.38 -5.37
N LEU A 252 15.51 -9.36 -5.60
CA LEU A 252 15.36 -8.78 -6.93
C LEU A 252 16.68 -8.24 -7.46
N ARG A 253 16.97 -8.60 -8.71
CA ARG A 253 18.06 -7.99 -9.47
C ARG A 253 17.50 -6.82 -10.27
N CYS A 254 17.83 -5.59 -9.87
CA CYS A 254 17.45 -4.41 -10.62
C CYS A 254 18.13 -4.42 -11.98
N SER A 255 17.33 -4.25 -13.04
CA SER A 255 17.77 -4.12 -14.41
C SER A 255 18.09 -2.67 -14.77
N HIS A 256 18.79 -2.48 -15.89
CA HIS A 256 18.89 -1.18 -16.56
C HIS A 256 17.63 -0.84 -17.38
N ASN A 257 16.78 -1.84 -17.66
CA ASN A 257 15.50 -1.67 -18.34
C ASN A 257 14.40 -1.42 -17.32
N GLU A 258 13.70 -0.28 -17.45
CA GLU A 258 12.65 0.12 -16.51
C GLU A 258 11.39 -0.75 -16.62
N ASP A 259 11.06 -1.26 -17.81
CA ASP A 259 9.94 -2.19 -17.96
C ASP A 259 10.18 -3.52 -17.22
N GLU A 260 11.44 -3.99 -17.18
CA GLU A 260 11.81 -5.16 -16.36
C GLU A 260 11.69 -4.86 -14.87
N ASN A 261 12.10 -3.69 -14.41
CA ASN A 261 11.96 -3.28 -13.01
C ASN A 261 10.48 -3.13 -12.62
N LEU A 262 9.66 -2.56 -13.49
CA LEU A 262 8.22 -2.47 -13.32
C LEU A 262 7.61 -3.89 -13.21
N MET A 263 7.95 -4.79 -14.12
CA MET A 263 7.49 -6.18 -14.08
C MET A 263 7.97 -6.91 -12.83
N ASN A 264 9.19 -6.67 -12.36
CA ASN A 264 9.70 -7.22 -11.10
C ASN A 264 8.83 -6.80 -9.90
N CYS A 265 8.37 -5.54 -9.85
CA CYS A 265 7.42 -5.11 -8.83
C CYS A 265 6.12 -5.93 -8.91
N PHE A 266 5.53 -6.09 -10.08
CA PHE A 266 4.32 -6.91 -10.25
C PHE A 266 4.54 -8.38 -9.88
N LYS A 267 5.71 -8.97 -10.18
CA LYS A 267 6.04 -10.35 -9.80
C LYS A 267 6.10 -10.55 -8.28
N VAL A 268 6.64 -9.60 -7.54
CA VAL A 268 6.57 -9.65 -6.07
C VAL A 268 5.13 -9.55 -5.60
N LEU A 269 4.33 -8.61 -6.16
CA LEU A 269 2.92 -8.48 -5.79
C LEU A 269 2.11 -9.72 -6.13
N GLU A 270 2.35 -10.37 -7.28
CA GLU A 270 1.70 -11.63 -7.67
C GLU A 270 1.91 -12.73 -6.61
N SER A 271 3.09 -12.78 -5.98
CA SER A 271 3.40 -13.78 -4.96
C SER A 271 2.58 -13.64 -3.67
N VAL A 272 2.05 -12.45 -3.39
CA VAL A 272 1.25 -12.11 -2.19
C VAL A 272 -0.20 -11.80 -2.53
N SER A 273 -0.56 -11.81 -3.80
CA SER A 273 -1.95 -11.61 -4.26
C SER A 273 -2.83 -12.79 -3.86
N ILE A 274 -4.03 -12.48 -3.42
CA ILE A 274 -5.00 -13.42 -2.88
C ILE A 274 -6.01 -13.78 -3.97
N PRO A 275 -6.06 -15.03 -4.45
CA PRO A 275 -7.10 -15.49 -5.35
C PRO A 275 -8.48 -15.50 -4.69
N GLN A 276 -9.54 -15.28 -5.46
CA GLN A 276 -10.91 -15.40 -4.96
C GLN A 276 -11.14 -16.80 -4.38
N GLY A 277 -11.70 -16.84 -3.17
CA GLY A 277 -12.00 -18.10 -2.47
C GLY A 277 -10.86 -18.61 -1.58
N ALA A 278 -9.62 -18.10 -1.70
CA ALA A 278 -8.51 -18.53 -0.85
C ALA A 278 -8.61 -18.03 0.59
N VAL A 279 -9.30 -16.92 0.82
CA VAL A 279 -9.53 -16.33 2.16
C VAL A 279 -10.99 -15.96 2.31
N ILE A 280 -11.65 -16.50 3.34
CA ILE A 280 -13.06 -16.23 3.65
C ILE A 280 -13.15 -15.84 5.12
N ASP A 281 -13.79 -14.71 5.40
CA ASP A 281 -14.13 -14.26 6.75
C ASP A 281 -15.60 -13.86 6.81
N ALA A 282 -16.33 -14.39 7.81
CA ALA A 282 -17.76 -14.14 8.01
C ALA A 282 -18.59 -14.24 6.70
N ASN A 283 -18.35 -15.29 5.89
CA ASN A 283 -18.95 -15.54 4.57
C ASN A 283 -18.64 -14.50 3.49
N LYS A 284 -17.62 -13.67 3.70
CA LYS A 284 -17.13 -12.71 2.69
C LYS A 284 -15.81 -13.19 2.11
N ILE A 285 -15.71 -13.18 0.78
CA ILE A 285 -14.52 -13.59 0.06
C ILE A 285 -13.57 -12.40 -0.04
N HIS A 286 -12.38 -12.53 0.57
CA HIS A 286 -11.30 -11.55 0.43
C HIS A 286 -10.41 -11.92 -0.74
N TYR A 287 -10.09 -10.96 -1.59
CA TYR A 287 -9.20 -11.17 -2.73
C TYR A 287 -8.49 -9.87 -3.13
N THR A 288 -7.43 -9.98 -3.89
CA THR A 288 -6.69 -8.84 -4.45
C THR A 288 -7.50 -8.23 -5.59
N GLN A 289 -8.08 -7.05 -5.40
CA GLN A 289 -8.91 -6.37 -6.41
C GLN A 289 -8.06 -5.73 -7.51
N TYR A 290 -6.90 -5.23 -7.14
CA TYR A 290 -5.91 -4.73 -8.08
C TYR A 290 -4.50 -4.75 -7.50
N GLN A 291 -3.53 -4.77 -8.40
CA GLN A 291 -2.13 -4.49 -8.13
C GLN A 291 -1.80 -3.11 -8.69
N LEU A 292 -0.95 -2.38 -8.00
CA LEU A 292 -0.58 -1.01 -8.35
C LEU A 292 0.92 -0.83 -8.22
N VAL A 293 1.50 -0.06 -9.13
CA VAL A 293 2.88 0.42 -9.05
C VAL A 293 2.91 1.91 -9.34
N MET A 294 3.48 2.68 -8.45
CA MET A 294 3.69 4.13 -8.58
C MET A 294 5.18 4.40 -8.78
N GLU A 295 5.53 5.11 -9.83
CA GLU A 295 6.92 5.40 -10.18
C GLU A 295 7.18 6.89 -10.05
N SER A 296 8.18 7.26 -9.22
CA SER A 296 8.37 8.63 -8.75
C SER A 296 9.06 9.57 -9.74
N LYS A 297 9.98 9.09 -10.59
CA LYS A 297 10.77 9.93 -11.52
C LYS A 297 9.93 10.48 -12.66
N GLU A 298 9.15 9.59 -13.31
CA GLU A 298 8.25 9.95 -14.42
C GLU A 298 6.83 10.32 -13.95
N ARG A 299 6.54 10.25 -12.64
CA ARG A 299 5.23 10.48 -12.02
C ARG A 299 4.15 9.62 -12.69
N SER A 300 4.47 8.34 -12.81
CA SER A 300 3.62 7.36 -13.50
C SER A 300 2.92 6.45 -12.50
N TYR A 301 1.68 6.12 -12.80
CA TYR A 301 0.80 5.30 -12.00
C TYR A 301 0.33 4.12 -12.85
N TYR A 302 0.68 2.90 -12.47
CA TYR A 302 0.40 1.67 -13.21
C TYR A 302 -0.54 0.80 -12.41
N ILE A 303 -1.70 0.47 -12.96
CA ILE A 303 -2.70 -0.35 -12.28
C ILE A 303 -3.06 -1.58 -13.11
N LYS A 304 -3.15 -2.74 -12.45
CA LYS A 304 -3.55 -4.02 -13.01
C LYS A 304 -4.73 -4.57 -12.21
N PRO A 305 -5.97 -4.49 -12.74
CA PRO A 305 -7.15 -5.05 -12.09
C PRO A 305 -7.10 -6.59 -12.04
N TYR A 306 -7.83 -7.19 -11.09
CA TYR A 306 -7.87 -8.63 -10.89
C TYR A 306 -8.30 -9.42 -12.14
N PHE A 307 -9.36 -8.97 -12.80
CA PHE A 307 -9.91 -9.64 -13.98
C PHE A 307 -9.26 -9.23 -15.31
N SER A 308 -8.20 -8.43 -15.26
CA SER A 308 -7.48 -8.00 -16.46
C SER A 308 -6.04 -8.52 -16.43
N ASN A 309 -5.55 -8.93 -17.60
CA ASN A 309 -4.12 -9.20 -17.82
C ASN A 309 -3.35 -7.97 -18.30
N GLN A 310 -4.02 -6.81 -18.41
CA GLN A 310 -3.44 -5.57 -18.87
C GLN A 310 -2.97 -4.70 -17.71
N ILE A 311 -1.88 -3.98 -17.96
CA ILE A 311 -1.40 -2.92 -17.09
C ILE A 311 -1.75 -1.59 -17.73
N PHE A 312 -2.50 -0.76 -17.01
CA PHE A 312 -2.89 0.59 -17.46
C PHE A 312 -1.93 1.60 -16.87
N LYS A 313 -1.36 2.46 -17.72
CA LYS A 313 -0.43 3.52 -17.31
C LYS A 313 -1.13 4.88 -17.34
N ILE A 314 -0.99 5.64 -16.28
CA ILE A 314 -1.41 7.04 -16.17
C ILE A 314 -0.17 7.85 -15.81
N LYS A 315 0.10 8.92 -16.56
CA LYS A 315 1.20 9.85 -16.29
C LYS A 315 0.62 11.20 -15.91
N LEU A 316 1.13 11.79 -14.84
CA LEU A 316 0.82 13.17 -14.49
C LEU A 316 1.46 14.11 -15.51
N THR A 317 0.64 14.83 -16.27
CA THR A 317 1.08 15.84 -17.25
C THR A 317 0.64 17.23 -16.81
N GLU A 318 1.32 18.26 -17.28
CA GLU A 318 0.99 19.65 -16.94
C GLU A 318 -0.46 20.00 -17.31
N ASP A 319 -0.95 19.52 -18.46
CA ASP A 319 -2.33 19.75 -18.90
C ASP A 319 -3.36 19.18 -17.92
N LEU A 320 -3.08 18.03 -17.32
CA LEU A 320 -3.98 17.41 -16.34
C LEU A 320 -3.88 18.08 -14.96
N LEU A 321 -2.69 18.53 -14.59
CA LEU A 321 -2.42 19.19 -13.31
C LEU A 321 -2.91 20.63 -13.25
N SER A 322 -3.07 21.30 -14.40
CA SER A 322 -3.57 22.68 -14.50
C SER A 322 -5.08 22.80 -14.63
N LYS A 323 -5.82 21.69 -14.68
CA LYS A 323 -7.29 21.72 -14.72
C LYS A 323 -7.89 22.26 -13.42
N ASN A 324 -9.13 22.71 -13.49
CA ASN A 324 -9.87 23.16 -12.32
C ASN A 324 -10.62 22.00 -11.61
N GLU A 325 -10.89 20.92 -12.34
CA GLU A 325 -11.71 19.78 -11.88
C GLU A 325 -10.92 18.48 -11.91
N MET A 326 -11.31 17.53 -11.05
CA MET A 326 -10.77 16.17 -11.07
C MET A 326 -11.00 15.51 -12.43
N THR A 327 -10.02 14.73 -12.87
CA THR A 327 -10.15 13.90 -14.08
C THR A 327 -10.28 12.43 -13.67
N PHE A 328 -11.44 11.82 -13.94
CA PHE A 328 -11.71 10.41 -13.68
C PHE A 328 -11.30 9.57 -14.89
N LEU A 329 -10.56 8.50 -14.67
CA LEU A 329 -9.98 7.65 -15.71
C LEU A 329 -10.46 6.20 -15.52
N PRO A 330 -11.72 5.89 -15.91
CA PRO A 330 -12.24 4.54 -15.78
C PRO A 330 -11.40 3.58 -16.64
N ILE A 331 -11.04 2.43 -16.07
CA ILE A 331 -10.25 1.40 -16.72
C ILE A 331 -11.13 0.21 -17.09
N ASN A 332 -10.79 -0.45 -18.23
CA ASN A 332 -11.47 -1.65 -18.64
C ASN A 332 -10.90 -2.86 -17.86
N HIS A 333 -11.80 -3.70 -17.33
CA HIS A 333 -11.45 -4.90 -16.58
C HIS A 333 -11.46 -6.19 -17.46
N GLU A 334 -11.53 -6.05 -18.79
CA GLU A 334 -11.58 -7.21 -19.69
C GLU A 334 -10.26 -7.94 -19.82
N LEU A 335 -10.36 -9.27 -19.93
CA LEU A 335 -9.26 -10.13 -20.30
C LEU A 335 -9.00 -10.01 -21.82
N LYS A 336 -7.76 -9.70 -22.22
CA LYS A 336 -7.34 -9.73 -23.62
C LYS A 336 -6.58 -11.00 -23.93
N ILE A 337 -7.08 -11.77 -24.87
CA ILE A 337 -6.43 -13.00 -25.39
C ILE A 337 -6.08 -12.77 -26.85
N THR A 338 -4.82 -12.97 -27.20
CA THR A 338 -4.34 -12.91 -28.58
C THR A 338 -4.25 -14.32 -29.13
N SER A 339 -5.00 -14.62 -30.20
CA SER A 339 -4.86 -15.89 -30.92
C SER A 339 -3.67 -15.83 -31.89
N ILE A 340 -2.79 -16.81 -31.80
CA ILE A 340 -1.72 -17.00 -32.77
C ILE A 340 -2.23 -18.02 -33.78
N GLN A 341 -2.29 -17.62 -35.04
CA GLN A 341 -2.66 -18.48 -36.17
C GLN A 341 -1.43 -18.97 -36.89
#